data_e90a2d6798af11a729d0b32a07e816e7
#
_entry.id   e90a2d6798af11a729d0b32a07e816e7
#
_cell.length_a   1.000
_cell.length_b   1.000
_cell.length_c   1.000
_cell.angle_alpha   90.00
_cell.angle_beta   90.00
_cell.angle_gamma   90.00
#
_symmetry.space_group_name_H-M   'P 1'
#
loop_
_entity.id
_entity.type
_entity.pdbx_description
1 polymer ?
#
loop_
_entity_poly.entity_id
_entity_poly.type
_entity_poly.pdbx_seq_one_letter_code
_entity_poly.pdbx_strand_id
1 'polypeptide(L)'
;MRHPGLDNHGMGTIFEELVRRFNEENNEEAGEHWTPRDAVQLMARLVFEPIAKDIQSGSYLLYDGACGTGGMLTVAEQVLQDIAARENKKVVCHLYGQEINPETYAICKADMLLKGKGENAEHIVGGPDKSTLSNDAFPAMEFDFMLSNPPYGKSWKKDLENMGGKK
;
A
#
# COMPACT_ATOMS: atom_id res chain seq x y z
N MET A 1 -35.31 0.10 -18.47
CA MET A 1 -34.06 -0.72 -18.36
C MET A 1 -33.12 0.00 -17.43
N ARG A 2 -32.83 -0.55 -16.24
CA ARG A 2 -31.75 -0.02 -15.39
C ARG A 2 -30.44 -0.48 -16.00
N HIS A 3 -29.56 0.46 -16.34
CA HIS A 3 -28.17 0.10 -16.63
C HIS A 3 -27.61 -0.61 -15.40
N PRO A 4 -26.96 -1.78 -15.55
CA PRO A 4 -26.23 -2.37 -14.44
C PRO A 4 -25.17 -1.36 -14.02
N GLY A 5 -25.28 -0.83 -12.80
CA GLY A 5 -24.25 0.03 -12.22
C GLY A 5 -22.95 -0.76 -12.16
N LEU A 6 -21.82 -0.09 -12.35
CA LEU A 6 -20.51 -0.67 -12.07
C LEU A 6 -20.51 -1.16 -10.61
N ASP A 7 -20.04 -2.39 -10.42
CA ASP A 7 -19.78 -2.90 -9.08
C ASP A 7 -18.55 -2.22 -8.46
N ASN A 8 -18.32 -2.42 -7.16
CA ASN A 8 -17.20 -1.81 -6.45
C ASN A 8 -15.85 -2.18 -7.07
N HIS A 9 -15.73 -3.38 -7.63
CA HIS A 9 -14.51 -3.83 -8.28
C HIS A 9 -14.27 -3.08 -9.60
N GLY A 10 -15.29 -2.92 -10.42
CA GLY A 10 -15.23 -2.15 -11.67
C GLY A 10 -14.93 -0.66 -11.42
N MET A 11 -15.53 -0.07 -10.37
CA MET A 11 -15.24 1.30 -9.95
C MET A 11 -13.78 1.45 -9.49
N GLY A 12 -13.26 0.51 -8.69
CA GLY A 12 -11.87 0.51 -8.25
C GLY A 12 -10.88 0.41 -9.42
N THR A 13 -11.17 -0.43 -10.41
CA THR A 13 -10.33 -0.59 -11.61
C THR A 13 -10.29 0.71 -12.44
N ILE A 14 -11.44 1.38 -12.62
CA ILE A 14 -11.51 2.66 -13.33
C ILE A 14 -10.73 3.74 -12.58
N PHE A 15 -10.88 3.80 -11.25
CA PHE A 15 -10.19 4.77 -10.42
C PHE A 15 -8.66 4.55 -10.47
N GLU A 16 -8.21 3.32 -10.36
CA GLU A 16 -6.79 2.96 -10.49
C GLU A 16 -6.21 3.42 -11.85
N GLU A 17 -6.94 3.20 -12.95
CA GLU A 17 -6.54 3.63 -14.28
C GLU A 17 -6.51 5.16 -14.42
N LEU A 18 -7.48 5.87 -13.82
CA LEU A 18 -7.49 7.33 -13.79
C LEU A 18 -6.31 7.89 -13.01
N VAL A 19 -6.00 7.32 -11.84
CA VAL A 19 -4.84 7.72 -11.04
C VAL A 19 -3.54 7.45 -11.79
N ARG A 20 -3.44 6.28 -12.46
CA ARG A 20 -2.28 5.94 -13.29
C ARG A 20 -2.07 6.98 -14.40
N ARG A 21 -3.12 7.31 -15.16
CA ARG A 21 -3.06 8.33 -16.22
C ARG A 21 -2.72 9.71 -15.70
N PHE A 22 -3.34 10.11 -14.59
CA PHE A 22 -3.04 11.39 -13.95
C PHE A 22 -1.56 11.49 -13.56
N ASN A 23 -0.99 10.42 -13.01
CA ASN A 23 0.43 10.36 -12.68
C ASN A 23 1.33 10.39 -13.93
N GLU A 24 0.93 9.72 -15.03
CA GLU A 24 1.68 9.74 -16.30
C GLU A 24 1.64 11.10 -17.00
N GLU A 25 0.50 11.79 -16.95
CA GLU A 25 0.31 13.10 -17.60
C GLU A 25 0.99 14.26 -16.86
N ASN A 26 1.10 14.16 -15.53
CA ASN A 26 1.77 15.17 -14.69
C ASN A 26 3.29 14.92 -14.51
N ASN A 27 3.91 14.32 -15.46
CA ASN A 27 5.16 13.58 -15.47
C ASN A 27 6.47 14.42 -15.39
N GLU A 28 6.55 15.52 -14.66
CA GLU A 28 7.85 16.10 -14.33
C GLU A 28 8.43 15.60 -12.99
N GLU A 29 7.59 14.95 -12.13
CA GLU A 29 8.03 14.35 -10.86
C GLU A 29 7.55 12.90 -10.66
N ALA A 30 7.00 12.26 -11.67
CA ALA A 30 6.24 10.99 -11.58
C ALA A 30 7.06 9.74 -11.21
N GLY A 31 8.37 9.82 -11.16
CA GLY A 31 9.21 8.73 -10.67
C GLY A 31 9.09 8.47 -9.16
N GLU A 32 8.41 9.37 -8.42
CA GLU A 32 8.40 9.34 -6.96
C GLU A 32 7.18 8.60 -6.36
N HIS A 33 6.11 8.39 -7.15
CA HIS A 33 4.84 7.94 -6.56
C HIS A 33 4.29 6.64 -7.14
N TRP A 34 4.91 6.07 -8.16
CA TRP A 34 4.40 4.87 -8.81
C TRP A 34 5.44 3.76 -8.94
N THR A 35 5.10 2.61 -8.39
CA THR A 35 5.89 1.39 -8.56
C THR A 35 5.19 0.51 -9.61
N PRO A 36 5.87 0.10 -10.70
CA PRO A 36 5.29 -0.78 -11.70
C PRO A 36 4.68 -2.04 -11.09
N ARG A 37 3.47 -2.40 -11.52
CA ARG A 37 2.72 -3.51 -10.93
C ARG A 37 3.46 -4.85 -11.03
N ASP A 38 4.17 -5.08 -12.12
CA ASP A 38 5.01 -6.26 -12.33
C ASP A 38 6.20 -6.32 -11.36
N ALA A 39 6.82 -5.18 -11.07
CA ALA A 39 7.86 -5.09 -10.04
C ALA A 39 7.30 -5.41 -8.65
N VAL A 40 6.13 -4.88 -8.30
CA VAL A 40 5.45 -5.19 -7.03
C VAL A 40 5.09 -6.67 -6.94
N GLN A 41 4.57 -7.26 -8.04
CA GLN A 41 4.29 -8.69 -8.10
C GLN A 41 5.54 -9.53 -7.89
N LEU A 42 6.66 -9.14 -8.50
CA LEU A 42 7.94 -9.82 -8.29
C LEU A 42 8.38 -9.74 -6.84
N MET A 43 8.35 -8.53 -6.23
CA MET A 43 8.70 -8.33 -4.82
C MET A 43 7.83 -9.20 -3.90
N ALA A 44 6.51 -9.18 -4.08
CA ALA A 44 5.58 -9.97 -3.29
C ALA A 44 5.85 -11.48 -3.44
N ARG A 45 6.11 -11.96 -4.67
CA ARG A 45 6.47 -13.37 -4.89
C ARG A 45 7.79 -13.76 -4.25
N LEU A 46 8.80 -12.89 -4.29
CA LEU A 46 10.09 -13.16 -3.63
C LEU A 46 9.94 -13.30 -2.11
N VAL A 47 8.98 -12.59 -1.51
CA VAL A 47 8.68 -12.69 -0.07
C VAL A 47 7.84 -13.94 0.24
N PHE A 48 6.79 -14.21 -0.51
CA PHE A 48 5.78 -15.22 -0.14
C PHE A 48 6.03 -16.62 -0.70
N GLU A 49 6.62 -16.76 -1.91
CA GLU A 49 6.87 -18.08 -2.50
C GLU A 49 7.79 -18.97 -1.65
N PRO A 50 8.89 -18.45 -1.05
CA PRO A 50 9.76 -19.28 -0.22
C PRO A 50 9.07 -19.89 0.99
N ILE A 51 8.02 -19.24 1.50
CA ILE A 51 7.28 -19.67 2.70
C ILE A 51 5.88 -20.21 2.38
N ALA A 52 5.56 -20.44 1.11
CA ALA A 52 4.22 -20.82 0.67
C ALA A 52 3.63 -22.00 1.43
N LYS A 53 4.45 -23.02 1.72
CA LYS A 53 4.04 -24.22 2.45
C LYS A 53 3.81 -23.96 3.95
N ASP A 54 4.46 -22.96 4.50
CA ASP A 54 4.38 -22.60 5.93
C ASP A 54 3.22 -21.66 6.23
N ILE A 55 2.65 -21.00 5.19
CA ILE A 55 1.46 -20.16 5.31
C ILE A 55 0.31 -20.98 5.89
N GLN A 56 -0.32 -20.48 6.94
CA GLN A 56 -1.49 -21.09 7.57
C GLN A 56 -2.76 -20.29 7.21
N SER A 57 -3.93 -20.96 7.33
CA SER A 57 -5.20 -20.22 7.26
C SER A 57 -5.34 -19.29 8.45
N GLY A 58 -5.67 -18.03 8.21
CA GLY A 58 -5.77 -17.03 9.27
C GLY A 58 -5.63 -15.60 8.75
N SER A 59 -5.40 -14.67 9.68
CA SER A 59 -5.21 -13.26 9.38
C SER A 59 -3.72 -12.92 9.35
N TYR A 60 -3.34 -12.04 8.42
CA TYR A 60 -1.99 -11.52 8.26
C TYR A 60 -2.00 -9.99 8.18
N LEU A 61 -1.04 -9.36 8.83
CA LEU A 61 -0.84 -7.92 8.85
C LEU A 61 0.25 -7.55 7.84
N LEU A 62 -0.13 -6.80 6.80
CA LEU A 62 0.78 -6.30 5.77
C LEU A 62 1.01 -4.80 5.98
N TYR A 63 2.25 -4.37 5.96
CA TYR A 63 2.62 -2.98 6.18
C TYR A 63 3.46 -2.40 5.03
N ASP A 64 3.16 -1.15 4.68
CA ASP A 64 3.97 -0.31 3.79
C ASP A 64 4.17 1.07 4.40
N GLY A 65 5.42 1.37 4.79
CA GLY A 65 5.79 2.63 5.44
C GLY A 65 5.96 3.82 4.48
N ALA A 66 5.79 3.62 3.18
CA ALA A 66 5.77 4.66 2.14
C ALA A 66 4.72 4.26 1.09
N CYS A 67 3.47 4.09 1.55
CA CYS A 67 2.46 3.33 0.81
C CYS A 67 1.97 4.01 -0.48
N GLY A 68 2.28 5.28 -0.68
CA GLY A 68 1.84 5.98 -1.87
C GLY A 68 0.33 5.90 -2.04
N THR A 69 -0.12 5.50 -3.22
CA THR A 69 -1.54 5.26 -3.53
C THR A 69 -2.06 3.88 -3.06
N GLY A 70 -1.25 3.09 -2.34
CA GLY A 70 -1.63 1.78 -1.81
C GLY A 70 -1.49 0.62 -2.80
N GLY A 71 -0.91 0.86 -3.97
CA GLY A 71 -0.78 -0.16 -5.02
C GLY A 71 0.04 -1.37 -4.58
N MET A 72 1.12 -1.16 -3.79
CA MET A 72 1.93 -2.26 -3.27
C MET A 72 1.16 -3.14 -2.30
N LEU A 73 0.42 -2.54 -1.36
CA LEU A 73 -0.40 -3.27 -0.39
C LEU A 73 -1.45 -4.14 -1.07
N THR A 74 -2.19 -3.58 -2.05
CA THR A 74 -3.26 -4.31 -2.74
C THR A 74 -2.74 -5.44 -3.62
N VAL A 75 -1.59 -5.25 -4.29
CA VAL A 75 -0.96 -6.31 -5.10
C VAL A 75 -0.36 -7.39 -4.20
N ALA A 76 0.29 -7.02 -3.10
CA ALA A 76 0.84 -7.98 -2.14
C ALA A 76 -0.25 -8.87 -1.52
N GLU A 77 -1.37 -8.26 -1.11
CA GLU A 77 -2.55 -9.00 -0.65
C GLU A 77 -3.02 -10.03 -1.68
N GLN A 78 -3.20 -9.62 -2.94
CA GLN A 78 -3.64 -10.53 -4.00
C GLN A 78 -2.68 -11.69 -4.19
N VAL A 79 -1.37 -11.41 -4.24
CA VAL A 79 -0.34 -12.45 -4.40
C VAL A 79 -0.35 -13.42 -3.22
N LEU A 80 -0.47 -12.93 -1.99
CA LEU A 80 -0.54 -13.78 -0.80
C LEU A 80 -1.78 -14.67 -0.80
N GLN A 81 -2.94 -14.11 -1.17
CA GLN A 81 -4.20 -14.86 -1.30
C GLN A 81 -4.11 -15.94 -2.38
N ASP A 82 -3.52 -15.63 -3.54
CA ASP A 82 -3.33 -16.59 -4.65
C ASP A 82 -2.42 -17.75 -4.23
N ILE A 83 -1.31 -17.44 -3.54
CA ILE A 83 -0.37 -18.45 -3.03
C ILE A 83 -1.06 -19.33 -1.98
N ALA A 84 -1.76 -18.74 -1.02
CA ALA A 84 -2.47 -19.46 0.01
C ALA A 84 -3.57 -20.37 -0.58
N ALA A 85 -4.32 -19.89 -1.58
CA ALA A 85 -5.35 -20.67 -2.26
C ALA A 85 -4.74 -21.88 -2.99
N ARG A 86 -3.57 -21.73 -3.62
CA ARG A 86 -2.82 -22.84 -4.24
C ARG A 86 -2.44 -23.91 -3.23
N GLU A 87 -2.14 -23.53 -2.00
CA GLU A 87 -1.84 -24.44 -0.87
C GLU A 87 -3.10 -24.89 -0.10
N ASN A 88 -4.32 -24.66 -0.64
CA ASN A 88 -5.60 -24.94 -0.01
C ASN A 88 -5.79 -24.26 1.36
N LYS A 89 -5.26 -23.04 1.51
CA LYS A 89 -5.38 -22.21 2.70
C LYS A 89 -6.28 -21.00 2.40
N LYS A 90 -6.88 -20.42 3.46
CA LYS A 90 -7.67 -19.20 3.39
C LYS A 90 -7.01 -18.14 4.25
N VAL A 91 -6.59 -17.03 3.65
CA VAL A 91 -5.98 -15.92 4.37
C VAL A 91 -6.83 -14.66 4.22
N VAL A 92 -6.85 -13.88 5.29
CA VAL A 92 -7.41 -12.53 5.34
C VAL A 92 -6.26 -11.57 5.60
N CYS A 93 -6.13 -10.52 4.78
CA CYS A 93 -5.09 -9.54 4.96
C CYS A 93 -5.66 -8.24 5.54
N HIS A 94 -5.03 -7.74 6.59
CA HIS A 94 -5.26 -6.41 7.10
C HIS A 94 -4.10 -5.53 6.64
N LEU A 95 -4.43 -4.50 5.86
CA LEU A 95 -3.45 -3.63 5.21
C LEU A 95 -3.22 -2.39 6.06
N TYR A 96 -1.97 -2.11 6.36
CA TYR A 96 -1.53 -0.94 7.10
C TYR A 96 -0.59 -0.11 6.23
N GLY A 97 -0.76 1.19 6.24
CA GLY A 97 0.08 2.06 5.43
C GLY A 97 0.33 3.40 6.08
N GLN A 98 1.49 3.97 5.75
CA GLN A 98 1.86 5.32 6.18
C GLN A 98 2.36 6.12 4.98
N GLU A 99 1.82 7.34 4.78
CA GLU A 99 2.14 8.19 3.64
C GLU A 99 2.25 9.66 4.07
N ILE A 100 3.39 10.28 3.78
CA ILE A 100 3.67 11.68 4.17
C ILE A 100 2.96 12.69 3.28
N ASN A 101 2.75 12.36 2.00
CA ASN A 101 2.08 13.25 1.05
C ASN A 101 0.57 13.19 1.27
N PRO A 102 -0.09 14.32 1.61
CA PRO A 102 -1.52 14.32 1.92
C PRO A 102 -2.42 14.00 0.72
N GLU A 103 -2.01 14.36 -0.50
CA GLU A 103 -2.79 14.08 -1.72
C GLU A 103 -2.74 12.59 -2.04
N THR A 104 -1.55 12.01 -2.05
CA THR A 104 -1.33 10.57 -2.28
C THR A 104 -2.02 9.71 -1.21
N TYR A 105 -1.96 10.15 0.05
CA TYR A 105 -2.70 9.55 1.17
C TYR A 105 -4.22 9.55 0.93
N ALA A 106 -4.77 10.70 0.49
CA ALA A 106 -6.22 10.80 0.21
C ALA A 106 -6.63 9.86 -0.94
N ILE A 107 -5.81 9.74 -1.98
CA ILE A 107 -6.02 8.81 -3.10
C ILE A 107 -6.01 7.37 -2.59
N CYS A 108 -5.04 6.98 -1.76
CA CYS A 108 -4.95 5.65 -1.18
C CYS A 108 -6.23 5.28 -0.40
N LYS A 109 -6.70 6.17 0.47
CA LYS A 109 -7.94 5.96 1.23
C LYS A 109 -9.15 5.83 0.31
N ALA A 110 -9.27 6.69 -0.69
CA ALA A 110 -10.37 6.65 -1.65
C ALA A 110 -10.39 5.32 -2.43
N ASP A 111 -9.24 4.84 -2.90
CA ASP A 111 -9.11 3.55 -3.60
C ASP A 111 -9.52 2.38 -2.70
N MET A 112 -9.07 2.35 -1.45
CA MET A 112 -9.47 1.32 -0.48
C MET A 112 -10.99 1.30 -0.26
N LEU A 113 -11.62 2.48 -0.09
CA LEU A 113 -13.07 2.61 0.07
C LEU A 113 -13.83 2.13 -1.16
N LEU A 114 -13.40 2.53 -2.36
CA LEU A 114 -14.03 2.13 -3.63
C LEU A 114 -13.95 0.62 -3.87
N LYS A 115 -12.87 -0.02 -3.43
CA LYS A 115 -12.70 -1.48 -3.48
C LYS A 115 -13.48 -2.23 -2.39
N GLY A 116 -14.27 -1.53 -1.58
CA GLY A 116 -15.03 -2.13 -0.48
C GLY A 116 -14.18 -2.55 0.72
N LYS A 117 -12.96 -2.01 0.83
CA LYS A 117 -12.00 -2.28 1.91
C LYS A 117 -11.99 -1.15 2.96
N GLY A 118 -13.18 -0.75 3.42
CA GLY A 118 -13.33 0.38 4.35
C GLY A 118 -12.54 0.20 5.65
N GLU A 119 -12.48 -1.00 6.20
CA GLU A 119 -11.68 -1.33 7.37
C GLU A 119 -10.19 -1.07 7.12
N ASN A 120 -9.65 -1.52 5.99
CA ASN A 120 -8.26 -1.25 5.62
C ASN A 120 -7.98 0.25 5.40
N ALA A 121 -8.97 1.01 4.90
CA ALA A 121 -8.84 2.45 4.74
C ALA A 121 -8.63 3.18 6.09
N GLU A 122 -9.12 2.65 7.20
CA GLU A 122 -8.90 3.20 8.55
C GLU A 122 -7.46 2.99 9.02
N HIS A 123 -6.80 1.94 8.54
CA HIS A 123 -5.42 1.62 8.85
C HIS A 123 -4.39 2.37 7.98
N ILE A 124 -4.83 3.20 7.05
CA ILE A 124 -3.95 4.09 6.31
C ILE A 124 -3.85 5.41 7.06
N VAL A 125 -2.65 5.78 7.46
CA VAL A 125 -2.33 7.01 8.19
C VAL A 125 -1.46 7.89 7.30
N GLY A 126 -1.74 9.20 7.27
CA GLY A 126 -0.95 10.07 6.40
C GLY A 126 -1.02 11.54 6.75
N GLY A 127 -0.15 12.30 6.11
CA GLY A 127 -0.01 13.74 6.25
C GLY A 127 1.43 14.19 6.55
N PRO A 128 1.70 15.52 6.50
CA PRO A 128 3.05 16.08 6.52
C PRO A 128 3.84 15.81 7.81
N ASP A 129 3.15 15.43 8.90
CA ASP A 129 3.78 15.09 10.17
C ASP A 129 3.80 13.58 10.44
N LYS A 130 3.45 12.77 9.43
CA LYS A 130 3.36 11.31 9.50
C LYS A 130 4.46 10.64 8.70
N SER A 131 5.70 11.10 8.87
CA SER A 131 6.85 10.42 8.30
C SER A 131 7.17 9.15 9.09
N THR A 132 7.28 8.04 8.42
CA THR A 132 7.67 6.75 9.00
C THR A 132 9.03 6.80 9.68
N LEU A 133 9.95 7.67 9.21
CA LEU A 133 11.29 7.81 9.77
C LEU A 133 11.29 8.48 11.16
N SER A 134 10.38 9.42 11.41
CA SER A 134 10.40 10.26 12.62
C SER A 134 9.12 10.20 13.45
N ASN A 135 8.06 9.59 12.93
CA ASN A 135 6.76 9.49 13.59
C ASN A 135 6.05 8.21 13.18
N ASP A 136 6.50 7.07 13.71
CA ASP A 136 5.85 5.78 13.51
C ASP A 136 4.40 5.83 14.01
N ALA A 137 3.45 5.57 13.11
CA ALA A 137 2.03 5.57 13.42
C ALA A 137 1.57 4.30 14.14
N PHE A 138 2.39 3.24 14.15
CA PHE A 138 2.02 1.92 14.66
C PHE A 138 3.07 1.34 15.63
N PRO A 139 3.57 2.10 16.62
CA PRO A 139 4.75 1.75 17.42
C PRO A 139 4.56 0.51 18.32
N ALA A 140 3.32 0.07 18.51
CA ALA A 140 2.98 -1.10 19.32
C ALA A 140 2.56 -2.32 18.48
N MET A 141 2.64 -2.22 17.14
CA MET A 141 2.21 -3.29 16.26
C MET A 141 3.41 -4.08 15.73
N GLU A 142 3.20 -5.38 15.62
CA GLU A 142 4.09 -6.28 14.90
C GLU A 142 3.38 -6.73 13.62
N PHE A 143 4.05 -6.56 12.49
CA PHE A 143 3.52 -6.93 11.18
C PHE A 143 4.13 -8.24 10.72
N ASP A 144 3.31 -9.10 10.09
CA ASP A 144 3.78 -10.35 9.53
C ASP A 144 4.67 -10.11 8.31
N PHE A 145 4.31 -9.10 7.49
CA PHE A 145 5.04 -8.76 6.28
C PHE A 145 5.13 -7.25 6.08
N MET A 146 6.29 -6.81 5.60
CA MET A 146 6.53 -5.46 5.18
C MET A 146 7.07 -5.43 3.75
N LEU A 147 6.40 -4.68 2.88
CA LEU A 147 6.88 -4.37 1.54
C LEU A 147 6.78 -2.86 1.35
N SER A 148 7.89 -2.22 1.03
CA SER A 148 7.93 -0.76 0.88
C SER A 148 8.91 -0.35 -0.20
N ASN A 149 8.57 0.71 -0.94
CA ASN A 149 9.44 1.38 -1.89
C ASN A 149 9.55 2.86 -1.53
N PRO A 150 10.41 3.23 -0.57
CA PRO A 150 10.58 4.61 -0.15
C PRO A 150 11.21 5.47 -1.27
N PRO A 151 10.91 6.77 -1.33
CA PRO A 151 11.42 7.66 -2.36
C PRO A 151 12.94 7.84 -2.24
N TYR A 152 13.65 7.76 -3.38
CA TYR A 152 15.09 8.02 -3.46
C TYR A 152 15.40 9.51 -3.53
N GLY A 153 16.54 9.91 -2.99
CA GLY A 153 17.09 11.26 -3.16
C GLY A 153 16.36 12.36 -2.40
N LYS A 154 15.32 12.03 -1.64
CA LYS A 154 14.62 13.00 -0.77
C LYS A 154 15.45 13.35 0.45
N SER A 155 15.43 14.64 0.82
CA SER A 155 16.10 15.11 2.03
C SER A 155 15.32 14.67 3.28
N TRP A 156 15.99 13.98 4.17
CA TRP A 156 15.46 13.57 5.48
C TRP A 156 15.87 14.50 6.64
N LYS A 157 16.30 15.73 6.32
CA LYS A 157 16.70 16.72 7.34
C LYS A 157 15.60 17.04 8.32
N LYS A 158 14.34 17.16 7.85
CA LYS A 158 13.19 17.41 8.70
C LYS A 158 12.97 16.25 9.68
N ASP A 159 13.12 15.02 9.22
CA ASP A 159 13.00 13.85 10.09
C ASP A 159 14.11 13.79 11.12
N LEU A 160 15.35 14.10 10.73
CA LEU A 160 16.47 14.20 11.66
C LEU A 160 16.22 15.26 12.74
N GLU A 161 15.69 16.43 12.39
CA GLU A 161 15.33 17.48 13.33
C GLU A 161 14.22 17.01 14.29
N ASN A 162 13.19 16.33 13.77
CA ASN A 162 12.09 15.77 14.57
C ASN A 162 12.57 14.70 15.55
N MET A 163 13.59 13.92 15.19
CA MET A 163 14.23 12.94 16.09
C MET A 163 15.22 13.56 17.08
N GLY A 164 15.34 14.88 17.13
CA GLY A 164 16.27 15.59 18.03
C GLY A 164 17.71 15.65 17.52
N GLY A 165 17.94 15.38 16.23
CA GLY A 165 19.25 15.55 15.58
C GLY A 165 19.66 17.02 15.48
N LYS A 166 20.96 17.29 15.54
CA LYS A 166 21.48 18.64 15.36
C LYS A 166 21.41 19.06 13.90
N LYS A 167 21.09 20.35 13.69
CA LYS A 167 21.17 21.01 12.38
C LYS A 167 22.59 20.99 11.82
#